data_7e74d0da08aef95e72390f6a5c20fa4f
#
_entry.id   7e74d0da08aef95e72390f6a5c20fa4f
#
_cell.length_a   1.000
_cell.length_b   1.000
_cell.length_c   1.000
_cell.angle_alpha   90.00
_cell.angle_beta   90.00
_cell.angle_gamma   90.00
#
_symmetry.space_group_name_H-M   'P 1'
#
loop_
_entity.id
_entity.type
_entity.pdbx_description
1 polymer ?
#
loop_
_entity_poly.entity_id
_entity_poly.type
_entity_poly.pdbx_seq_one_letter_code
_entity_poly.pdbx_strand_id
1 'polypeptide(L)' 'MTGTIKKKIEDRAFGFIAREGEPKDLFFHKDDLNGVTFEELKEGDAVSFDVVQGEKGPAAKNVQRA' A
#
# COMPACT_ATOMS: atom_id res chain seq x y z
N MET A 1 3.14 -6.38 8.90
CA MET A 1 2.91 -4.96 9.19
C MET A 1 1.54 -4.51 8.75
N THR A 2 1.00 -3.53 9.41
CA THR A 2 -0.31 -2.98 9.06
C THR A 2 -0.22 -1.48 8.87
N GLY A 3 -1.14 -0.96 8.09
CA GLY A 3 -1.24 0.47 7.83
C GLY A 3 -2.59 0.79 7.24
N THR A 4 -2.72 2.01 6.75
CA THR A 4 -3.97 2.50 6.19
C THR A 4 -3.70 3.11 4.82
N ILE A 5 -4.59 2.85 3.87
CA ILE A 5 -4.48 3.45 2.55
C ILE A 5 -4.67 4.96 2.69
N LYS A 6 -3.65 5.72 2.37
CA LYS A 6 -3.69 7.17 2.44
C LYS A 6 -4.15 7.78 1.14
N LYS A 7 -3.68 7.23 0.01
CA LYS A 7 -4.00 7.78 -1.30
C LYS A 7 -3.97 6.68 -2.33
N LYS A 8 -4.88 6.75 -3.29
CA LYS A 8 -4.90 5.87 -4.47
C LYS A 8 -4.88 6.73 -5.71
N ILE A 9 -4.03 6.37 -6.65
CA ILE A 9 -3.95 7.04 -7.95
C ILE A 9 -4.37 6.02 -8.99
N GLU A 10 -5.63 6.04 -9.33
CA GLU A 10 -6.22 5.00 -10.17
C GLU A 10 -5.69 5.03 -11.60
N ASP A 11 -5.39 6.21 -12.11
CA ASP A 11 -4.86 6.35 -13.47
C ASP A 11 -3.55 5.60 -13.66
N ARG A 12 -2.77 5.50 -12.59
CA ARG A 12 -1.46 4.88 -12.63
C ARG A 12 -1.41 3.55 -11.89
N ALA A 13 -2.52 3.15 -11.29
CA ALA A 13 -2.67 1.90 -10.56
C ALA A 13 -1.64 1.74 -9.43
N PHE A 14 -1.39 2.81 -8.70
CA PHE A 14 -0.54 2.76 -7.51
C PHE A 14 -1.15 3.62 -6.40
N GLY A 15 -0.57 3.52 -5.22
CA GLY A 15 -1.03 4.31 -4.10
C GLY A 15 0.00 4.35 -2.99
N PHE A 16 -0.41 4.95 -1.88
CA PHE A 16 0.45 5.13 -0.72
C PHE A 16 -0.26 4.63 0.53
N ILE A 17 0.51 3.98 1.39
CA ILE A 17 0.03 3.45 2.66
C ILE A 17 0.71 4.22 3.77
N ALA A 18 -0.10 4.77 4.69
CA ALA A 18 0.41 5.44 5.87
C ALA A 18 0.58 4.41 6.97
N ARG A 19 1.71 4.49 7.68
CA ARG A 19 2.02 3.63 8.82
C ARG A 19 2.04 4.48 10.08
N GLU A 20 1.49 3.93 11.14
CA GLU A 20 1.53 4.60 12.43
C GLU A 20 2.98 4.73 12.91
N GLY A 21 3.33 5.91 13.35
CA GLY A 21 4.68 6.18 13.85
C GLY A 21 5.72 6.44 12.79
N GLU A 22 5.35 6.40 11.51
CA GLU A 22 6.29 6.64 10.41
C GLU A 22 5.92 7.91 9.66
N PRO A 23 6.89 8.80 9.42
CA PRO A 23 6.59 10.07 8.73
C PRO A 23 6.41 9.92 7.22
N LYS A 24 6.91 8.83 6.63
CA LYS A 24 6.84 8.63 5.19
C LYS A 24 5.86 7.54 4.85
N ASP A 25 5.11 7.76 3.78
CA ASP A 25 4.18 6.77 3.27
C ASP A 25 4.93 5.70 2.47
N LEU A 26 4.36 4.51 2.44
CA LEU A 26 4.88 3.43 1.60
C LEU A 26 4.19 3.43 0.27
N PHE A 27 4.97 3.29 -0.79
CA PHE A 27 4.45 3.11 -2.13
C PHE A 27 4.00 1.67 -2.33
N PHE A 28 2.89 1.48 -3.03
CA PHE A 28 2.48 0.16 -3.50
C PHE A 28 1.87 0.26 -4.89
N HIS A 29 1.98 -0.80 -5.66
CA HIS A 29 1.42 -0.89 -7.01
C HIS A 29 0.36 -1.98 -7.02
N LYS A 30 -0.53 -1.94 -8.01
CA LYS A 30 -1.57 -2.97 -8.12
C LYS A 30 -1.01 -4.39 -8.16
N ASP A 31 0.18 -4.55 -8.70
CA ASP A 31 0.84 -5.85 -8.77
C ASP A 31 1.35 -6.34 -7.42
N ASP A 32 1.36 -5.46 -6.43
CA ASP A 32 1.81 -5.79 -5.08
C ASP A 32 0.68 -6.30 -4.19
N LEU A 33 -0.52 -6.38 -4.73
CA LEU A 33 -1.70 -6.83 -3.99
C LEU A 33 -1.79 -8.35 -4.00
N ASN A 34 -2.29 -8.89 -2.92
CA ASN A 34 -2.44 -10.34 -2.77
C ASN A 34 -3.84 -10.63 -2.22
N GLY A 35 -4.66 -11.25 -3.04
CA GLY A 35 -6.02 -11.63 -2.64
C GLY A 35 -7.03 -10.49 -2.64
N VAL A 36 -6.61 -9.29 -3.04
CA VAL A 36 -7.52 -8.15 -3.20
C VAL A 36 -7.22 -7.48 -4.52
N THR A 37 -8.21 -6.77 -5.06
CA THR A 37 -8.00 -5.98 -6.28
C THR A 37 -7.77 -4.53 -5.89
N PHE A 38 -7.14 -3.79 -6.79
CA PHE A 38 -6.89 -2.37 -6.55
C PHE A 38 -8.20 -1.61 -6.37
N GLU A 39 -9.22 -2.00 -7.09
CA GLU A 39 -10.54 -1.35 -7.00
C GLU A 39 -11.24 -1.59 -5.67
N GLU A 40 -10.98 -2.73 -5.04
CA GLU A 40 -11.56 -3.04 -3.74
C GLU A 40 -11.00 -2.20 -2.61
N LEU A 41 -9.76 -1.74 -2.76
CA LEU A 41 -9.12 -0.92 -1.75
C LEU A 41 -9.57 0.53 -1.89
N LYS A 42 -9.84 1.17 -0.77
CA LYS A 42 -10.26 2.56 -0.73
C LYS A 42 -9.43 3.32 0.29
N GLU A 43 -9.34 4.61 0.10
CA GLU A 43 -8.66 5.47 1.05
C GLU A 43 -9.30 5.31 2.43
N GLY A 44 -8.44 5.11 3.43
CA GLY A 44 -8.88 4.86 4.78
C GLY A 44 -8.98 3.38 5.17
N ASP A 45 -8.87 2.47 4.20
CA ASP A 45 -8.92 1.04 4.48
C ASP A 45 -7.67 0.56 5.21
N ALA A 46 -7.85 -0.33 6.17
CA ALA A 46 -6.72 -0.96 6.85
C ALA A 46 -6.20 -2.12 6.01
N VAL A 47 -4.89 -2.21 5.91
CA VAL A 47 -4.23 -3.26 5.13
C VAL A 47 -3.05 -3.84 5.89
N SER A 48 -2.68 -5.06 5.56
CA SER A 48 -1.44 -5.67 6.02
C SER A 48 -0.52 -5.83 4.82
N PHE A 49 0.78 -5.82 5.06
CA PHE A 49 1.75 -5.85 3.98
C PHE A 49 3.14 -6.17 4.50
N ASP A 50 4.05 -6.47 3.57
CA ASP A 50 5.47 -6.61 3.87
C ASP A 50 6.20 -5.39 3.32
N VAL A 51 7.25 -4.97 4.02
CA VAL A 51 8.06 -3.84 3.57
C VAL A 51 9.31 -4.38 2.89
N VAL A 52 9.57 -3.90 1.68
CA VAL A 52 10.78 -4.26 0.94
C VAL A 52 11.48 -3.01 0.49
N GLN A 53 12.79 -3.10 0.32
CA GLN A 53 13.57 -1.99 -0.22
C GLN A 53 13.60 -2.08 -1.73
N GLY A 54 13.03 -1.07 -2.38
CA GLY A 54 13.06 -0.96 -3.83
C GLY A 54 14.09 0.07 -4.27
N GLU A 55 14.20 0.26 -5.57
CA GLU A 55 15.14 1.24 -6.13
C GLU A 55 14.82 2.68 -5.70
N LYS A 56 13.56 2.97 -5.49
CA LYS A 56 13.11 4.32 -5.11
C LYS A 56 12.87 4.47 -3.62
N GLY A 57 13.24 3.48 -2.83
CA GLY A 57 13.04 3.48 -1.39
C GLY A 57 12.13 2.34 -0.95
N PRO A 58 11.64 2.39 0.29
CA PRO A 58 10.79 1.31 0.79
C PRO A 58 9.46 1.26 0.06
N ALA A 59 8.98 0.05 -0.17
CA ALA A 59 7.70 -0.19 -0.81
C ALA A 59 6.96 -1.31 -0.11
N ALA A 60 5.64 -1.32 -0.23
CA ALA A 60 4.82 -2.39 0.33
C ALA A 60 4.62 -3.48 -0.72
N LYS A 61 4.72 -4.73 -0.28
CA LYS A 61 4.47 -5.90 -1.11
C LYS A 61 3.48 -6.79 -0.39
N ASN A 62 2.85 -7.69 -1.12
CA ASN A 62 1.95 -8.67 -0.54
C ASN A 62 0.83 -7.98 0.27
N VAL A 63 0.30 -6.90 -0.29
CA VAL A 63 -0.71 -6.08 0.38
C VAL A 63 -2.04 -6.80 0.40
N GLN A 64 -2.63 -6.91 1.58
CA GLN A 64 -3.90 -7.58 1.79
C GLN A 64 -4.75 -6.72 2.73
N ARG A 65 -6.03 -6.99 2.75
CA ARG A 65 -6.90 -6.37 3.75
C ARG A 65 -6.55 -6.90 5.14
N ALA A 66 -6.46 -5.98 6.05
CA ALA A 66 -6.18 -6.35 7.44
C ALA A 66 -7.43 -6.89 8.13
#